data_ecd427b0943dd122309bed105e1173d2
#
_entry.id   ecd427b0943dd122309bed105e1173d2
#
_cell.length_a   1.000
_cell.length_b   1.000
_cell.length_c   1.000
_cell.angle_alpha   90.00
_cell.angle_beta   90.00
_cell.angle_gamma   90.00
#
_symmetry.space_group_name_H-M   'P 1'
#
loop_
_entity.id
_entity.type
_entity.pdbx_description
1 polymer ?
#
loop_
_entity_poly.entity_id
_entity_poly.type
_entity_poly.pdbx_seq_one_letter_code
_entity_poly.pdbx_strand_id
1 'polypeptide(L)'
;MTTAAKVGITGIDATYYLVKDLGNATAFYTNLLGFEPSMHVPKTVSEWTFSTGETFGIYQPQDAKDWHPSGGILFHVADFAASVAACKTLGVKFSEHPEETPMCHMAFGEDPEGNNFIIHQLK
;
A
#
# COMPACT_ATOMS: atom_id res chain seq x y z
N MET A 1 26.93 -34.58 -6.48
CA MET A 1 26.47 -33.24 -6.14
C MET A 1 24.93 -33.23 -6.06
N THR A 2 24.41 -32.74 -4.96
CA THR A 2 22.96 -32.69 -4.77
C THR A 2 22.45 -31.31 -5.21
N THR A 3 21.48 -31.28 -6.09
CA THR A 3 20.81 -30.03 -6.49
C THR A 3 19.71 -29.72 -5.45
N ALA A 4 19.77 -28.53 -4.90
CA ALA A 4 18.71 -28.08 -3.99
C ALA A 4 17.38 -28.00 -4.74
N ALA A 5 16.30 -28.46 -4.10
CA ALA A 5 14.97 -28.31 -4.67
C ALA A 5 14.60 -26.82 -4.75
N LYS A 6 13.99 -26.42 -5.86
CA LYS A 6 13.49 -25.05 -6.01
C LYS A 6 12.16 -24.93 -5.27
N VAL A 7 11.95 -23.80 -4.61
CA VAL A 7 10.67 -23.50 -3.95
C VAL A 7 9.56 -23.33 -4.98
N GLY A 8 9.89 -22.82 -6.16
CA GLY A 8 8.92 -22.67 -7.24
C GLY A 8 8.12 -21.39 -7.21
N ILE A 9 8.63 -20.35 -6.55
CA ILE A 9 7.97 -19.03 -6.55
C ILE A 9 8.03 -18.47 -7.97
N THR A 10 6.87 -18.09 -8.51
CA THR A 10 6.75 -17.55 -9.87
C THR A 10 6.25 -16.10 -9.91
N GLY A 11 5.87 -15.53 -8.76
CA GLY A 11 5.39 -14.15 -8.73
C GLY A 11 4.88 -13.75 -7.35
N ILE A 12 4.23 -12.59 -7.30
CA ILE A 12 3.61 -12.07 -6.10
C ILE A 12 2.11 -11.97 -6.37
N ASP A 13 1.30 -12.68 -5.58
CA ASP A 13 -0.16 -12.64 -5.73
C ASP A 13 -0.74 -11.34 -5.16
N ALA A 14 -0.24 -10.93 -4.01
CA ALA A 14 -0.75 -9.75 -3.33
C ALA A 14 0.27 -9.23 -2.33
N THR A 15 0.14 -7.95 -2.00
CA THR A 15 0.88 -7.31 -0.91
C THR A 15 -0.14 -6.85 0.12
N TYR A 16 0.05 -7.23 1.39
CA TYR A 16 -0.87 -6.90 2.47
C TYR A 16 -0.23 -6.03 3.53
N TYR A 17 -1.02 -5.05 4.00
CA TYR A 17 -0.72 -4.30 5.21
C TYR A 17 -1.64 -4.77 6.34
N LEU A 18 -1.13 -4.77 7.56
CA LEU A 18 -1.94 -5.06 8.74
C LEU A 18 -2.57 -3.77 9.25
N VAL A 19 -3.85 -3.84 9.63
CA VAL A 19 -4.59 -2.71 10.17
C VAL A 19 -5.32 -3.13 11.44
N LYS A 20 -5.59 -2.16 12.33
CA LYS A 20 -6.35 -2.39 13.57
C LYS A 20 -7.84 -2.23 13.34
N ASP A 21 -8.23 -1.32 12.45
CA ASP A 21 -9.61 -0.98 12.14
C ASP A 21 -9.82 -1.08 10.63
N LEU A 22 -10.35 -2.22 10.20
CA LEU A 22 -10.53 -2.48 8.77
C LEU A 22 -11.48 -1.49 8.12
N GLY A 23 -12.59 -1.12 8.80
CA GLY A 23 -13.57 -0.21 8.23
C GLY A 23 -12.96 1.16 7.92
N ASN A 24 -12.26 1.73 8.88
CA ASN A 24 -11.60 3.03 8.69
C ASN A 24 -10.48 2.95 7.65
N ALA A 25 -9.68 1.91 7.69
CA ALA A 25 -8.61 1.71 6.72
C ALA A 25 -9.14 1.48 5.30
N THR A 26 -10.23 0.73 5.16
CA THR A 26 -10.87 0.51 3.85
C THR A 26 -11.35 1.84 3.25
N ALA A 27 -11.96 2.71 4.06
CA ALA A 27 -12.38 4.03 3.59
C ALA A 27 -11.18 4.87 3.14
N PHE A 28 -10.10 4.86 3.92
CA PHE A 28 -8.89 5.59 3.57
C PHE A 28 -8.29 5.11 2.24
N TYR A 29 -8.09 3.81 2.08
CA TYR A 29 -7.47 3.27 0.87
C TYR A 29 -8.38 3.35 -0.35
N THR A 30 -9.69 3.26 -0.18
CA THR A 30 -10.64 3.51 -1.27
C THR A 30 -10.46 4.93 -1.82
N ASN A 31 -10.33 5.92 -0.94
CA ASN A 31 -10.10 7.31 -1.37
C ASN A 31 -8.71 7.50 -1.97
N LEU A 32 -7.69 6.89 -1.37
CA LEU A 32 -6.32 7.01 -1.85
C LEU A 32 -6.14 6.38 -3.23
N LEU A 33 -6.64 5.16 -3.40
CA LEU A 33 -6.46 4.39 -4.64
C LEU A 33 -7.45 4.81 -5.73
N GLY A 34 -8.59 5.39 -5.34
CA GLY A 34 -9.56 5.95 -6.27
C GLY A 34 -10.57 4.95 -6.81
N PHE A 35 -10.71 3.77 -6.22
CA PHE A 35 -11.73 2.79 -6.61
C PHE A 35 -12.09 1.90 -5.43
N GLU A 36 -13.28 1.28 -5.53
CA GLU A 36 -13.80 0.42 -4.48
C GLU A 36 -13.04 -0.90 -4.39
N PRO A 37 -13.01 -1.54 -3.21
CA PRO A 37 -12.37 -2.85 -3.07
C PRO A 37 -12.94 -3.85 -4.06
N SER A 38 -12.06 -4.67 -4.62
CA SER A 38 -12.43 -5.80 -5.48
C SER A 38 -12.99 -6.96 -4.65
N MET A 39 -12.57 -7.04 -3.37
CA MET A 39 -13.05 -8.04 -2.41
C MET A 39 -13.03 -7.42 -1.02
N HIS A 40 -14.08 -7.69 -0.24
CA HIS A 40 -14.21 -7.17 1.12
C HIS A 40 -14.93 -8.18 2.01
N VAL A 41 -14.28 -8.54 3.11
CA VAL A 41 -14.88 -9.34 4.17
C VAL A 41 -14.87 -8.50 5.45
N PRO A 42 -16.05 -8.13 6.01
CA PRO A 42 -16.09 -7.25 7.18
C PRO A 42 -15.20 -7.75 8.33
N LYS A 43 -14.52 -6.82 8.97
CA LYS A 43 -13.60 -7.04 10.10
C LYS A 43 -12.42 -7.97 9.80
N THR A 44 -12.22 -8.35 8.54
CA THR A 44 -11.18 -9.31 8.17
C THR A 44 -10.23 -8.76 7.13
N VAL A 45 -10.72 -8.50 5.91
CA VAL A 45 -9.83 -8.20 4.79
C VAL A 45 -10.54 -7.34 3.74
N SER A 46 -9.77 -6.47 3.11
CA SER A 46 -10.17 -5.78 1.88
C SER A 46 -9.03 -5.86 0.87
N GLU A 47 -9.38 -6.05 -0.40
CA GLU A 47 -8.39 -6.11 -1.49
C GLU A 47 -8.80 -5.20 -2.62
N TRP A 48 -7.80 -4.59 -3.25
CA TRP A 48 -7.94 -3.79 -4.47
C TRP A 48 -7.04 -4.39 -5.54
N THR A 49 -7.64 -4.86 -6.63
CA THR A 49 -6.89 -5.38 -7.76
C THR A 49 -6.87 -4.34 -8.87
N PHE A 50 -5.67 -3.89 -9.23
CA PHE A 50 -5.49 -2.89 -10.27
C PHE A 50 -5.73 -3.52 -11.65
N SER A 51 -6.01 -2.66 -12.66
CA SER A 51 -6.21 -3.13 -14.03
C SER A 51 -4.97 -3.83 -14.60
N THR A 52 -3.79 -3.54 -14.06
CA THR A 52 -2.53 -4.19 -14.42
C THR A 52 -2.35 -5.55 -13.77
N GLY A 53 -3.24 -5.96 -12.86
CA GLY A 53 -3.27 -7.29 -12.25
C GLY A 53 -2.71 -7.39 -10.84
N GLU A 54 -1.98 -6.37 -10.36
CA GLU A 54 -1.45 -6.38 -8.99
C GLU A 54 -2.57 -6.20 -7.98
N THR A 55 -2.45 -6.85 -6.83
CA THR A 55 -3.40 -6.71 -5.73
C THR A 55 -2.72 -6.13 -4.51
N PHE A 56 -3.32 -5.08 -3.98
CA PHE A 56 -3.00 -4.55 -2.66
C PHE A 56 -4.13 -4.89 -1.71
N GLY A 57 -3.80 -5.35 -0.49
CA GLY A 57 -4.80 -5.67 0.50
C GLY A 57 -4.46 -5.15 1.88
N ILE A 58 -5.47 -5.10 2.72
CA ILE A 58 -5.33 -4.82 4.14
C ILE A 58 -6.03 -5.94 4.92
N TYR A 59 -5.43 -6.32 6.03
CA TYR A 59 -5.91 -7.43 6.85
C TYR A 59 -5.96 -6.99 8.31
N GLN A 60 -7.09 -7.26 8.97
CA GLN A 60 -7.24 -7.01 10.40
C GLN A 60 -7.02 -8.31 11.16
N PRO A 61 -5.92 -8.45 11.94
CA PRO A 61 -5.71 -9.64 12.75
C PRO A 61 -6.85 -9.82 13.75
N GLN A 62 -7.25 -11.08 13.99
CA GLN A 62 -8.27 -11.39 14.99
C GLN A 62 -7.82 -11.00 16.40
N ASP A 63 -6.54 -11.16 16.68
CA ASP A 63 -5.93 -10.74 17.94
C ASP A 63 -5.14 -9.45 17.73
N ALA A 64 -5.51 -8.41 18.45
CA ALA A 64 -4.88 -7.09 18.31
C ALA A 64 -3.37 -7.12 18.57
N LYS A 65 -2.88 -8.06 19.38
CA LYS A 65 -1.44 -8.18 19.64
C LYS A 65 -0.65 -8.66 18.42
N ASP A 66 -1.31 -9.23 17.43
CA ASP A 66 -0.66 -9.70 16.20
C ASP A 66 -0.49 -8.58 15.17
N TRP A 67 -1.02 -7.38 15.47
CA TRP A 67 -0.78 -6.22 14.63
C TRP A 67 0.64 -5.68 14.83
N HIS A 68 1.26 -5.29 13.72
CA HIS A 68 2.51 -4.54 13.74
C HIS A 68 2.50 -3.58 12.56
N PRO A 69 3.30 -2.49 12.60
CA PRO A 69 3.37 -1.54 11.50
C PRO A 69 3.81 -2.22 10.21
N SER A 70 3.18 -1.80 9.12
CA SER A 70 3.52 -2.25 7.76
C SER A 70 4.15 -1.09 6.99
N GLY A 71 4.87 -1.38 5.91
CA GLY A 71 5.49 -0.33 5.12
C GLY A 71 6.20 -0.85 3.89
N GLY A 72 6.70 0.09 3.09
CA GLY A 72 7.59 -0.21 1.98
C GLY A 72 6.94 -0.36 0.61
N ILE A 73 5.61 -0.29 0.51
CA ILE A 73 4.98 -0.37 -0.80
C ILE A 73 5.19 0.92 -1.59
N LEU A 74 5.53 0.80 -2.87
CA LEU A 74 5.64 1.92 -3.79
C LEU A 74 4.42 1.92 -4.71
N PHE A 75 3.57 2.95 -4.59
CA PHE A 75 2.46 3.14 -5.50
C PHE A 75 2.92 3.97 -6.69
N HIS A 76 2.77 3.43 -7.88
CA HIS A 76 3.12 4.10 -9.12
C HIS A 76 2.13 5.21 -9.44
N VAL A 77 2.65 6.38 -9.81
CA VAL A 77 1.83 7.50 -10.30
C VAL A 77 2.44 8.06 -11.59
N ALA A 78 1.59 8.62 -12.44
CA ALA A 78 2.01 9.21 -13.70
C ALA A 78 2.44 10.66 -13.54
N ASP A 79 1.92 11.38 -12.53
CA ASP A 79 2.23 12.77 -12.26
C ASP A 79 2.47 12.94 -10.77
N PHE A 80 3.74 12.94 -10.38
CA PHE A 80 4.17 12.94 -8.99
C PHE A 80 3.63 14.16 -8.21
N ALA A 81 3.82 15.35 -8.74
CA ALA A 81 3.41 16.58 -8.04
C ALA A 81 1.90 16.64 -7.83
N ALA A 82 1.12 16.29 -8.86
CA ALA A 82 -0.34 16.26 -8.77
C ALA A 82 -0.82 15.20 -7.80
N SER A 83 -0.20 14.03 -7.81
CA SER A 83 -0.57 12.93 -6.90
C SER A 83 -0.28 13.27 -5.45
N VAL A 84 0.87 13.86 -5.16
CA VAL A 84 1.21 14.31 -3.79
C VAL A 84 0.22 15.38 -3.32
N ALA A 85 -0.11 16.35 -4.18
CA ALA A 85 -1.09 17.38 -3.85
C ALA A 85 -2.48 16.79 -3.54
N ALA A 86 -2.92 15.82 -4.35
CA ALA A 86 -4.19 15.13 -4.12
C ALA A 86 -4.18 14.35 -2.79
N CYS A 87 -3.09 13.68 -2.47
CA CYS A 87 -2.94 13.00 -1.19
C CYS A 87 -3.05 13.97 -0.02
N LYS A 88 -2.42 15.14 -0.11
CA LYS A 88 -2.50 16.17 0.93
C LYS A 88 -3.92 16.65 1.13
N THR A 89 -4.69 16.79 0.05
CA THR A 89 -6.11 17.15 0.12
C THR A 89 -6.92 16.09 0.87
N LEU A 90 -6.55 14.81 0.76
CA LEU A 90 -7.17 13.72 1.51
C LEU A 90 -6.69 13.63 2.97
N GLY A 91 -5.77 14.49 3.38
CA GLY A 91 -5.24 14.50 4.74
C GLY A 91 -4.06 13.59 4.97
N VAL A 92 -3.45 13.07 3.93
CA VAL A 92 -2.25 12.23 4.05
C VAL A 92 -1.09 13.06 4.59
N LYS A 93 -0.43 12.53 5.61
CA LYS A 93 0.79 13.14 6.17
C LYS A 93 2.00 12.59 5.45
N PHE A 94 2.84 13.49 4.95
CA PHE A 94 4.10 13.12 4.32
C PHE A 94 5.27 13.53 5.20
N SER A 95 6.40 12.83 5.06
CA SER A 95 7.65 13.29 5.64
C SER A 95 8.04 14.64 5.02
N GLU A 96 8.79 15.46 5.76
CA GLU A 96 9.13 16.82 5.35
C GLU A 96 9.97 16.87 4.07
N HIS A 97 10.71 15.82 3.78
CA HIS A 97 11.66 15.81 2.68
C HIS A 97 11.36 14.66 1.71
N PRO A 98 10.64 14.95 0.60
CA PRO A 98 10.54 14.00 -0.49
C PRO A 98 11.93 13.63 -0.97
N GLU A 99 12.16 12.38 -1.30
CA GLU A 99 13.42 11.96 -1.85
C GLU A 99 13.40 11.98 -3.37
N GLU A 100 14.47 12.49 -3.93
CA GLU A 100 14.69 12.50 -5.35
C GLU A 100 16.00 11.80 -5.65
N THR A 101 15.93 10.78 -6.48
CA THR A 101 17.11 10.03 -6.92
C THR A 101 17.32 10.27 -8.41
N PRO A 102 18.47 9.86 -8.98
CA PRO A 102 18.64 9.96 -10.42
C PRO A 102 17.58 9.19 -11.22
N MET A 103 16.89 8.22 -10.60
CA MET A 103 15.94 7.34 -11.28
C MET A 103 14.49 7.63 -10.97
N CYS A 104 14.18 8.32 -9.86
CA CYS A 104 12.79 8.44 -9.43
C CYS A 104 12.54 9.59 -8.46
N HIS A 105 11.25 9.93 -8.31
CA HIS A 105 10.73 10.79 -7.25
C HIS A 105 10.00 9.92 -6.23
N MET A 106 10.20 10.17 -4.93
CA MET A 106 9.55 9.45 -3.86
C MET A 106 9.02 10.40 -2.80
N ALA A 107 7.79 10.17 -2.33
CA ALA A 107 7.22 10.85 -1.17
C ALA A 107 6.69 9.81 -0.20
N PHE A 108 7.08 9.93 1.07
CA PHE A 108 6.77 8.94 2.10
C PHE A 108 5.54 9.40 2.87
N GLY A 109 4.42 8.71 2.68
CA GLY A 109 3.17 9.01 3.34
C GLY A 109 2.81 7.97 4.40
N GLU A 110 1.78 8.29 5.18
CA GLU A 110 1.26 7.39 6.22
C GLU A 110 -0.24 7.22 6.07
N ASP A 111 -0.74 6.01 6.34
CA ASP A 111 -2.16 5.80 6.53
C ASP A 111 -2.56 6.25 7.94
N PRO A 112 -3.88 6.22 8.30
CA PRO A 112 -4.32 6.68 9.62
C PRO A 112 -3.73 5.91 10.80
N GLU A 113 -3.18 4.72 10.58
CA GLU A 113 -2.58 3.89 11.63
C GLU A 113 -1.07 3.97 11.66
N GLY A 114 -0.47 4.81 10.80
CA GLY A 114 0.98 4.98 10.74
C GLY A 114 1.71 3.98 9.86
N ASN A 115 0.99 3.18 9.07
CA ASN A 115 1.63 2.34 8.07
C ASN A 115 2.14 3.21 6.93
N ASN A 116 3.39 3.02 6.54
CA ASN A 116 4.03 3.86 5.53
C ASN A 116 3.78 3.33 4.12
N PHE A 117 3.49 4.24 3.20
CA PHE A 117 3.49 3.94 1.77
C PHE A 117 4.28 5.03 1.04
N ILE A 118 4.65 4.74 -0.19
CA ILE A 118 5.50 5.63 -0.96
C ILE A 118 4.77 5.96 -2.27
N ILE A 119 4.61 7.26 -2.55
CA ILE A 119 4.17 7.72 -3.87
C ILE A 119 5.41 7.80 -4.73
N HIS A 120 5.41 7.14 -5.86
CA HIS A 120 6.62 6.88 -6.63
C HIS A 120 6.39 7.11 -8.12
N GLN A 121 7.33 7.83 -8.75
CA GLN A 121 7.34 8.05 -10.19
C GLN A 121 8.75 7.86 -10.71
N LEU A 122 8.91 6.99 -11.69
CA LEU A 122 10.17 6.84 -12.42
C LEU A 122 10.41 8.06 -13.31
N LYS A 123 11.68 8.46 -13.40
CA LYS A 123 12.10 9.55 -14.30
C LYS A 123 12.27 9.06 -15.72
#